data_56bddeb8dacc953ea3e44b592ce8035f
#
_entry.id   56bddeb8dacc953ea3e44b592ce8035f
#
_cell.length_a   1.000
_cell.length_b   1.000
_cell.length_c   1.000
_cell.angle_alpha   90.00
_cell.angle_beta   90.00
_cell.angle_gamma   90.00
#
_symmetry.space_group_name_H-M   'P 1'
#
loop_
_entity.id
_entity.type
_entity.pdbx_description
1 polymer ?
#
loop_
_entity_poly.entity_id
_entity_poly.type
_entity_poly.pdbx_seq_one_letter_code
_entity_poly.pdbx_strand_id
1 'polypeptide(L)'
;MTGRDKFTDLFETIRHARHHIHLEYFNFRNDSIANALFDLLAEKVKEGVEVRAMFDAFGNWSNNQPLKKRHLQAIKARGIEIVKFDPITFPYINHAMHRDHRKIVVIDGKIGYTGGMNIADYYINGLPKIGKWHDIHMHIEGDAVRYLQGIFLTMWNQETGQHIGGPAYFPDLPQFPDSIAEEISIVDRTPRETPRSISHAYAVSIEAARKNIQIVNPVSYTHLTLPTT
;
A
#
# COMPACT_ATOMS: atom_id res chain seq x y z
N MET A 1 -2.51 -12.44 -7.42
CA MET A 1 -1.10 -12.92 -7.33
C MET A 1 -0.91 -13.68 -6.03
N THR A 2 -0.12 -14.76 -6.00
CA THR A 2 0.39 -15.35 -4.75
C THR A 2 1.44 -14.41 -4.13
N GLY A 3 1.82 -14.63 -2.87
CA GLY A 3 2.88 -13.81 -2.27
C GLY A 3 4.21 -13.91 -3.03
N ARG A 4 4.54 -15.09 -3.55
CA ARG A 4 5.74 -15.27 -4.38
C ARG A 4 5.65 -14.48 -5.69
N ASP A 5 4.53 -14.57 -6.39
CA ASP A 5 4.34 -13.84 -7.65
C ASP A 5 4.41 -12.33 -7.42
N LYS A 6 3.72 -11.83 -6.36
CA LYS A 6 3.77 -10.41 -5.98
C LYS A 6 5.20 -9.92 -5.81
N PHE A 7 6.00 -10.61 -4.99
CA PHE A 7 7.34 -10.11 -4.69
C PHE A 7 8.29 -10.26 -5.89
N THR A 8 8.14 -11.32 -6.67
CA THR A 8 8.94 -11.48 -7.91
C THR A 8 8.65 -10.34 -8.87
N ASP A 9 7.38 -10.06 -9.15
CA ASP A 9 6.94 -9.02 -10.06
C ASP A 9 7.29 -7.61 -9.53
N LEU A 10 7.01 -7.33 -8.26
CA LEU A 10 7.33 -6.05 -7.62
C LEU A 10 8.85 -5.75 -7.67
N PHE A 11 9.69 -6.72 -7.34
CA PHE A 11 11.15 -6.52 -7.37
C PHE A 11 11.66 -6.28 -8.80
N GLU A 12 11.09 -6.99 -9.78
CA GLU A 12 11.44 -6.78 -11.18
C GLU A 12 11.03 -5.39 -11.66
N THR A 13 9.82 -4.96 -11.33
CA THR A 13 9.34 -3.61 -11.66
C THR A 13 10.20 -2.52 -10.99
N ILE A 14 10.57 -2.69 -9.72
CA ILE A 14 11.46 -1.76 -9.01
C ILE A 14 12.82 -1.64 -9.71
N ARG A 15 13.40 -2.73 -10.23
CA ARG A 15 14.68 -2.67 -10.97
C ARG A 15 14.61 -1.75 -12.18
N HIS A 16 13.43 -1.65 -12.81
CA HIS A 16 13.21 -0.83 -13.99
C HIS A 16 12.78 0.62 -13.70
N ALA A 17 12.54 0.96 -12.44
CA ALA A 17 12.19 2.32 -12.04
C ALA A 17 13.25 3.35 -12.48
N ARG A 18 12.78 4.54 -12.91
CA ARG A 18 13.65 5.59 -13.45
C ARG A 18 13.48 6.94 -12.77
N HIS A 19 12.30 7.22 -12.17
CA HIS A 19 12.01 8.52 -11.59
C HIS A 19 11.73 8.42 -10.10
N HIS A 20 10.69 7.67 -9.69
CA HIS A 20 10.33 7.56 -8.28
C HIS A 20 9.70 6.22 -7.92
N ILE A 21 9.84 5.84 -6.66
CA ILE A 21 9.20 4.69 -6.04
C ILE A 21 8.55 5.16 -4.75
N HIS A 22 7.24 5.06 -4.67
CA HIS A 22 6.43 5.40 -3.51
C HIS A 22 5.83 4.12 -2.89
N LEU A 23 6.00 3.95 -1.58
CA LEU A 23 5.50 2.78 -0.86
C LEU A 23 4.72 3.22 0.38
N GLU A 24 3.48 2.76 0.50
CA GLU A 24 2.61 2.95 1.66
C GLU A 24 2.12 1.60 2.14
N TYR A 25 2.47 1.23 3.38
CA TYR A 25 2.11 -0.06 3.96
C TYR A 25 1.66 0.08 5.41
N PHE A 26 0.80 -0.82 5.88
CA PHE A 26 0.50 -0.89 7.30
C PHE A 26 1.74 -1.26 8.11
N ASN A 27 2.56 -2.20 7.63
CA ASN A 27 3.87 -2.47 8.21
C ASN A 27 4.88 -2.99 7.18
N PHE A 28 6.15 -2.73 7.49
CA PHE A 28 7.31 -3.45 6.98
C PHE A 28 7.82 -4.34 8.10
N ARG A 29 7.85 -5.64 7.89
CA ARG A 29 8.42 -6.55 8.86
C ARG A 29 9.94 -6.58 8.69
N ASN A 30 10.69 -6.59 9.80
CA ASN A 30 12.15 -6.70 9.74
C ASN A 30 12.54 -8.16 9.50
N ASP A 31 12.31 -8.65 8.30
CA ASP A 31 12.59 -10.02 7.85
C ASP A 31 13.31 -10.02 6.49
N SER A 32 13.51 -11.21 5.90
CA SER A 32 14.33 -11.37 4.70
C SER A 32 13.82 -10.57 3.52
N ILE A 33 12.50 -10.62 3.26
CA ILE A 33 11.92 -9.96 2.09
C ILE A 33 11.95 -8.44 2.22
N ALA A 34 11.69 -7.91 3.42
CA ALA A 34 11.76 -6.46 3.65
C ALA A 34 13.21 -5.96 3.57
N ASN A 35 14.17 -6.70 4.10
CA ASN A 35 15.59 -6.33 3.98
C ASN A 35 16.04 -6.35 2.52
N ALA A 36 15.70 -7.39 1.76
CA ALA A 36 16.00 -7.45 0.32
C ALA A 36 15.33 -6.30 -0.47
N LEU A 37 14.09 -5.92 -0.09
CA LEU A 37 13.42 -4.77 -0.68
C LEU A 37 14.20 -3.47 -0.40
N PHE A 38 14.56 -3.20 0.86
CA PHE A 38 15.31 -1.99 1.21
C PHE A 38 16.72 -1.98 0.58
N ASP A 39 17.33 -3.15 0.35
CA ASP A 39 18.60 -3.25 -0.37
C ASP A 39 18.42 -2.81 -1.83
N LEU A 40 17.43 -3.33 -2.52
CA LEU A 40 17.11 -2.94 -3.90
C LEU A 40 16.71 -1.46 -4.01
N LEU A 41 15.90 -0.95 -3.09
CA LEU A 41 15.53 0.47 -3.05
C LEU A 41 16.74 1.38 -2.88
N ALA A 42 17.72 0.98 -2.07
CA ALA A 42 18.95 1.74 -1.89
C ALA A 42 19.85 1.72 -3.14
N GLU A 43 19.83 0.65 -3.94
CA GLU A 43 20.48 0.61 -5.25
C GLU A 43 19.81 1.62 -6.18
N LYS A 44 18.49 1.68 -6.21
CA LYS A 44 17.74 2.64 -7.02
C LYS A 44 18.00 4.09 -6.63
N VAL A 45 18.15 4.38 -5.33
CA VAL A 45 18.55 5.71 -4.85
C VAL A 45 19.94 6.11 -5.42
N LYS A 46 20.90 5.18 -5.47
CA LYS A 46 22.22 5.44 -6.08
C LYS A 46 22.14 5.71 -7.58
N GLU A 47 21.12 5.18 -8.26
CA GLU A 47 20.82 5.45 -9.66
C GLU A 47 20.07 6.78 -9.89
N GLY A 48 19.76 7.53 -8.82
CA GLY A 48 19.06 8.81 -8.86
C GLY A 48 17.54 8.72 -8.77
N VAL A 49 16.99 7.55 -8.46
CA VAL A 49 15.55 7.36 -8.27
C VAL A 49 15.13 7.88 -6.89
N GLU A 50 14.08 8.68 -6.83
CA GLU A 50 13.49 9.14 -5.57
C GLU A 50 12.73 8.00 -4.89
N VAL A 51 13.06 7.70 -3.64
CA VAL A 51 12.38 6.61 -2.90
C VAL A 51 11.75 7.15 -1.62
N ARG A 52 10.43 7.04 -1.53
CA ARG A 52 9.65 7.43 -0.36
C ARG A 52 8.83 6.26 0.15
N ALA A 53 8.94 5.98 1.44
CA ALA A 53 8.24 4.91 2.11
C ALA A 53 7.50 5.42 3.35
N MET A 54 6.24 5.03 3.51
CA MET A 54 5.43 5.36 4.67
C MET A 54 4.83 4.08 5.26
N PHE A 55 4.72 4.02 6.59
CA PHE A 55 4.09 2.89 7.27
C PHE A 55 3.41 3.35 8.56
N ASP A 56 2.35 2.63 8.93
CA ASP A 56 1.58 2.93 10.13
C ASP A 56 2.39 2.66 11.41
N ALA A 57 2.39 3.61 12.34
CA ALA A 57 3.15 3.49 13.57
C ALA A 57 2.67 2.35 14.46
N PHE A 58 1.34 2.14 14.57
CA PHE A 58 0.75 1.04 15.32
C PHE A 58 0.95 -0.29 14.61
N GLY A 59 0.81 -0.33 13.27
CA GLY A 59 1.10 -1.50 12.45
C GLY A 59 2.52 -2.01 12.62
N ASN A 60 3.47 -1.09 12.73
CA ASN A 60 4.85 -1.45 13.06
C ASN A 60 5.01 -1.94 14.51
N TRP A 61 4.38 -1.27 15.48
CA TRP A 61 4.48 -1.64 16.89
C TRP A 61 3.84 -3.00 17.18
N SER A 62 2.69 -3.29 16.61
CA SER A 62 1.93 -4.54 16.82
C SER A 62 2.55 -5.77 16.15
N ASN A 63 3.53 -5.56 15.29
CA ASN A 63 4.18 -6.63 14.56
C ASN A 63 5.32 -7.25 15.40
N ASN A 64 5.50 -8.56 15.33
CA ASN A 64 6.48 -9.29 16.13
C ASN A 64 7.95 -9.11 15.67
N GLN A 65 8.17 -8.49 14.51
CA GLN A 65 9.50 -8.10 14.00
C GLN A 65 9.47 -6.65 13.51
N PRO A 66 9.28 -5.65 14.40
CA PRO A 66 9.14 -4.26 14.01
C PRO A 66 10.45 -3.64 13.53
N LEU A 67 10.35 -2.66 12.64
CA LEU A 67 11.45 -1.75 12.33
C LEU A 67 11.72 -0.86 13.55
N LYS A 68 12.84 -1.11 14.23
CA LYS A 68 13.30 -0.31 15.38
C LYS A 68 13.98 0.97 14.89
N LYS A 69 14.20 1.94 15.80
CA LYS A 69 14.86 3.22 15.49
C LYS A 69 16.18 3.03 14.72
N ARG A 70 17.01 2.08 15.14
CA ARG A 70 18.29 1.78 14.46
C ARG A 70 18.11 1.34 13.00
N HIS A 71 17.06 0.54 12.72
CA HIS A 71 16.76 0.08 11.36
C HIS A 71 16.32 1.25 10.48
N LEU A 72 15.45 2.11 11.01
CA LEU A 72 15.00 3.32 10.28
C LEU A 72 16.16 4.29 10.01
N GLN A 73 17.07 4.45 10.97
CA GLN A 73 18.28 5.25 10.76
C GLN A 73 19.18 4.67 9.66
N ALA A 74 19.37 3.34 9.65
CA ALA A 74 20.14 2.67 8.61
C ALA A 74 19.49 2.80 7.22
N ILE A 75 18.16 2.70 7.12
CA ILE A 75 17.42 2.89 5.87
C ILE A 75 17.56 4.34 5.38
N LYS A 76 17.36 5.33 6.27
CA LYS A 76 17.53 6.75 5.94
C LYS A 76 18.95 7.10 5.52
N ALA A 77 19.96 6.52 6.14
CA ALA A 77 21.37 6.74 5.79
C ALA A 77 21.71 6.26 4.37
N ARG A 78 20.85 5.42 3.76
CA ARG A 78 20.97 4.94 2.38
C ARG A 78 20.23 5.82 1.38
N GLY A 79 19.67 6.97 1.83
CA GLY A 79 18.98 7.94 0.99
C GLY A 79 17.49 7.64 0.78
N ILE A 80 16.93 6.66 1.46
CA ILE A 80 15.50 6.36 1.40
C ILE A 80 14.76 7.27 2.39
N GLU A 81 13.81 8.07 1.91
CA GLU A 81 12.91 8.81 2.77
C GLU A 81 11.88 7.85 3.36
N ILE A 82 11.96 7.57 4.67
CA ILE A 82 11.01 6.69 5.35
C ILE A 82 10.43 7.38 6.58
N VAL A 83 9.09 7.37 6.69
CA VAL A 83 8.34 8.02 7.77
C VAL A 83 7.32 7.06 8.39
N LYS A 84 6.95 7.36 9.63
CA LYS A 84 5.85 6.69 10.32
C LYS A 84 4.59 7.54 10.20
N PHE A 85 3.52 6.95 9.74
CA PHE A 85 2.22 7.58 9.76
C PHE A 85 1.66 7.61 11.19
N ASP A 86 1.18 8.77 11.61
CA ASP A 86 0.48 9.08 12.87
C ASP A 86 1.11 8.37 14.09
N PRO A 87 2.32 8.76 14.52
CA PRO A 87 2.95 8.23 15.71
C PRO A 87 2.10 8.51 16.94
N ILE A 88 1.78 7.47 17.73
CA ILE A 88 1.07 7.64 19.00
C ILE A 88 2.02 8.26 20.01
N THR A 89 1.72 9.49 20.44
CA THR A 89 2.50 10.24 21.44
C THR A 89 1.66 10.49 22.69
N PHE A 90 2.18 10.08 23.85
CA PHE A 90 1.52 10.39 25.12
C PHE A 90 1.55 11.91 25.39
N PRO A 91 0.46 12.53 25.88
CA PRO A 91 -0.84 11.94 26.29
C PRO A 91 -1.90 11.84 25.17
N TYR A 92 -1.56 12.13 23.93
CA TYR A 92 -2.51 12.24 22.81
C TYR A 92 -2.85 10.86 22.21
N ILE A 93 -3.60 10.05 22.95
CA ILE A 93 -4.05 8.73 22.48
C ILE A 93 -5.28 8.80 21.56
N ASN A 94 -5.82 10.00 21.31
CA ASN A 94 -7.06 10.21 20.54
C ASN A 94 -6.96 9.72 19.09
N HIS A 95 -5.75 9.63 18.57
CA HIS A 95 -5.46 9.15 17.21
C HIS A 95 -5.21 7.64 17.13
N ALA A 96 -5.26 6.91 18.25
CA ALA A 96 -4.98 5.47 18.26
C ALA A 96 -5.84 4.65 17.29
N MET A 97 -7.05 5.13 16.96
CA MET A 97 -7.97 4.50 16.02
C MET A 97 -7.83 4.98 14.57
N HIS A 98 -7.03 6.02 14.32
CA HIS A 98 -6.78 6.54 12.99
C HIS A 98 -5.59 5.81 12.38
N ARG A 99 -5.84 4.61 11.86
CA ARG A 99 -4.78 3.75 11.32
C ARG A 99 -4.80 3.74 9.81
N ASP A 100 -3.61 3.78 9.23
CA ASP A 100 -3.42 3.60 7.81
C ASP A 100 -3.20 2.11 7.50
N HIS A 101 -4.23 1.48 6.94
CA HIS A 101 -4.17 0.06 6.58
C HIS A 101 -4.01 -0.16 5.07
N ARG A 102 -3.69 0.89 4.31
CA ARG A 102 -3.45 0.79 2.86
C ARG A 102 -2.18 -0.02 2.57
N LYS A 103 -2.11 -0.56 1.39
CA LYS A 103 -0.93 -1.16 0.79
C LYS A 103 -0.88 -0.65 -0.63
N ILE A 104 -0.05 0.35 -0.84
CA ILE A 104 0.10 1.03 -2.13
C ILE A 104 1.58 1.05 -2.49
N VAL A 105 1.89 0.69 -3.72
CA VAL A 105 3.17 1.03 -4.34
C VAL A 105 2.87 1.74 -5.66
N VAL A 106 3.57 2.81 -5.93
CA VAL A 106 3.56 3.46 -7.24
C VAL A 106 4.99 3.61 -7.73
N ILE A 107 5.23 3.18 -8.95
CA ILE A 107 6.52 3.23 -9.61
C ILE A 107 6.40 4.10 -10.86
N ASP A 108 7.19 5.17 -10.91
CA ASP A 108 7.26 6.14 -12.01
C ASP A 108 5.91 6.76 -12.39
N GLY A 109 4.88 6.69 -11.52
CA GLY A 109 3.51 7.12 -11.82
C GLY A 109 2.81 6.28 -12.91
N LYS A 110 3.38 5.15 -13.31
CA LYS A 110 2.93 4.29 -14.42
C LYS A 110 2.42 2.95 -13.97
N ILE A 111 3.01 2.38 -12.94
CA ILE A 111 2.68 1.06 -12.40
C ILE A 111 2.28 1.21 -10.95
N GLY A 112 1.15 0.59 -10.59
CA GLY A 112 0.60 0.59 -9.25
C GLY A 112 0.45 -0.81 -8.69
N TYR A 113 0.62 -0.96 -7.39
CA TYR A 113 0.29 -2.18 -6.66
C TYR A 113 -0.64 -1.85 -5.50
N THR A 114 -1.66 -2.66 -5.31
CA THR A 114 -2.53 -2.59 -4.13
C THR A 114 -3.12 -3.95 -3.80
N GLY A 115 -3.59 -4.13 -2.56
CA GLY A 115 -4.20 -5.38 -2.09
C GLY A 115 -4.03 -5.61 -0.60
N GLY A 116 -4.15 -6.85 -0.15
CA GLY A 116 -4.11 -7.19 1.28
C GLY A 116 -2.71 -7.42 1.85
N MET A 117 -1.71 -7.76 1.03
CA MET A 117 -0.39 -8.19 1.49
C MET A 117 0.50 -7.04 1.93
N ASN A 118 1.05 -7.11 3.14
CA ASN A 118 2.17 -6.26 3.58
C ASN A 118 3.51 -6.77 3.03
N ILE A 119 4.61 -6.22 3.52
CA ILE A 119 5.97 -6.68 3.20
C ILE A 119 6.43 -7.59 4.33
N ALA A 120 6.29 -8.91 4.12
CA ALA A 120 6.68 -9.93 5.10
C ALA A 120 6.87 -11.31 4.46
N ASP A 121 7.83 -12.07 5.00
CA ASP A 121 8.20 -13.42 4.53
C ASP A 121 7.02 -14.40 4.56
N TYR A 122 6.09 -14.26 5.49
CA TYR A 122 5.01 -15.22 5.66
C TYR A 122 4.01 -15.24 4.49
N TYR A 123 3.96 -14.20 3.67
CA TYR A 123 3.16 -14.22 2.43
C TYR A 123 3.71 -15.20 1.40
N ILE A 124 5.02 -15.52 1.48
CA ILE A 124 5.67 -16.51 0.60
C ILE A 124 5.69 -17.88 1.27
N ASN A 125 6.14 -17.93 2.53
CA ASN A 125 6.48 -19.17 3.22
C ASN A 125 5.33 -19.71 4.08
N GLY A 126 4.26 -18.93 4.28
CA GLY A 126 3.22 -19.23 5.24
C GLY A 126 3.66 -19.04 6.69
N LEU A 127 2.81 -19.44 7.61
CA LEU A 127 3.08 -19.43 9.05
C LEU A 127 2.95 -20.86 9.61
N PRO A 128 3.84 -21.31 10.52
CA PRO A 128 3.83 -22.68 11.03
C PRO A 128 2.47 -23.16 11.58
N LYS A 129 1.70 -22.23 12.20
CA LYS A 129 0.38 -22.56 12.80
C LYS A 129 -0.78 -22.42 11.84
N ILE A 130 -0.62 -21.69 10.73
CA ILE A 130 -1.71 -21.31 9.82
C ILE A 130 -1.55 -21.99 8.45
N GLY A 131 -0.33 -22.38 8.09
CA GLY A 131 -0.01 -22.94 6.77
C GLY A 131 0.24 -21.84 5.74
N LYS A 132 -0.09 -22.13 4.47
CA LYS A 132 0.05 -21.18 3.37
C LYS A 132 -0.91 -20.01 3.55
N TRP A 133 -0.39 -18.80 3.33
CA TRP A 133 -1.18 -17.58 3.37
C TRP A 133 -1.81 -17.33 2.00
N HIS A 134 -3.12 -17.14 1.97
CA HIS A 134 -3.85 -16.73 0.76
C HIS A 134 -4.32 -15.29 0.92
N ASP A 135 -3.98 -14.46 -0.04
CA ASP A 135 -4.37 -13.05 -0.09
C ASP A 135 -4.34 -12.57 -1.54
N ILE A 136 -5.03 -11.47 -1.83
CA ILE A 136 -5.02 -10.87 -3.15
C ILE A 136 -4.16 -9.61 -3.16
N HIS A 137 -3.34 -9.50 -4.21
CA HIS A 137 -2.60 -8.30 -4.55
C HIS A 137 -2.64 -8.10 -6.05
N MET A 138 -2.77 -6.86 -6.49
CA MET A 138 -2.93 -6.51 -7.90
C MET A 138 -1.72 -5.69 -8.36
N HIS A 139 -1.29 -5.95 -9.57
CA HIS A 139 -0.48 -5.08 -10.40
C HIS A 139 -1.45 -4.33 -11.32
N ILE A 140 -1.34 -3.03 -11.39
CA ILE A 140 -2.25 -2.14 -12.10
C ILE A 140 -1.44 -1.22 -13.00
N GLU A 141 -1.89 -1.09 -14.24
CA GLU A 141 -1.41 -0.10 -15.20
C GLU A 141 -2.59 0.74 -15.69
N GLY A 142 -2.32 1.93 -16.23
CA GLY A 142 -3.36 2.82 -16.71
C GLY A 142 -3.86 3.82 -15.66
N ASP A 143 -5.03 4.42 -15.91
CA ASP A 143 -5.51 5.61 -15.18
C ASP A 143 -5.74 5.38 -13.68
N ALA A 144 -6.04 4.15 -13.26
CA ALA A 144 -6.19 3.82 -11.84
C ALA A 144 -4.91 4.09 -11.03
N VAL A 145 -3.73 4.05 -11.65
CA VAL A 145 -2.44 4.38 -11.01
C VAL A 145 -2.39 5.83 -10.55
N ARG A 146 -3.00 6.75 -11.31
CA ARG A 146 -3.09 8.18 -10.95
C ARG A 146 -3.81 8.39 -9.61
N TYR A 147 -4.84 7.61 -9.35
CA TYR A 147 -5.57 7.67 -8.07
C TYR A 147 -4.71 7.15 -6.92
N LEU A 148 -4.00 6.02 -7.10
CA LEU A 148 -3.08 5.50 -6.09
C LEU A 148 -1.95 6.50 -5.80
N GLN A 149 -1.40 7.13 -6.83
CA GLN A 149 -0.39 8.18 -6.70
C GLN A 149 -0.92 9.40 -5.94
N GLY A 150 -2.14 9.84 -6.25
CA GLY A 150 -2.80 10.95 -5.56
C GLY A 150 -3.01 10.67 -4.07
N ILE A 151 -3.47 9.45 -3.73
CA ILE A 151 -3.63 9.00 -2.33
C ILE A 151 -2.29 9.07 -1.60
N PHE A 152 -1.24 8.45 -2.16
CA PHE A 152 0.09 8.45 -1.55
C PHE A 152 0.61 9.88 -1.32
N LEU A 153 0.58 10.73 -2.34
CA LEU A 153 1.09 12.10 -2.24
C LEU A 153 0.32 12.95 -1.23
N THR A 154 -0.99 12.78 -1.16
CA THR A 154 -1.83 13.46 -0.16
C THR A 154 -1.39 13.07 1.26
N MET A 155 -1.28 11.77 1.52
CA MET A 155 -0.88 11.24 2.83
C MET A 155 0.57 11.64 3.18
N TRP A 156 1.48 11.52 2.21
CA TRP A 156 2.88 11.90 2.39
C TRP A 156 3.04 13.38 2.75
N ASN A 157 2.39 14.26 2.00
CA ASN A 157 2.46 15.70 2.21
C ASN A 157 1.83 16.11 3.55
N GLN A 158 0.72 15.48 3.94
CA GLN A 158 0.10 15.71 5.25
C GLN A 158 1.01 15.29 6.41
N GLU A 159 1.66 14.13 6.30
CA GLU A 159 2.49 13.59 7.38
C GLU A 159 3.85 14.28 7.48
N THR A 160 4.43 14.73 6.37
CA THR A 160 5.78 15.31 6.34
C THR A 160 5.82 16.83 6.30
N GLY A 161 4.72 17.47 5.95
CA GLY A 161 4.68 18.91 5.65
C GLY A 161 5.37 19.29 4.33
N GLN A 162 5.78 18.32 3.52
CA GLN A 162 6.31 18.55 2.18
C GLN A 162 5.17 18.91 1.21
N HIS A 163 5.52 19.44 0.05
CA HIS A 163 4.57 19.79 -1.03
C HIS A 163 5.00 19.13 -2.33
N ILE A 164 5.09 17.79 -2.30
CA ILE A 164 5.50 17.00 -3.46
C ILE A 164 4.30 16.80 -4.38
N GLY A 165 4.50 17.04 -5.67
CA GLY A 165 3.46 16.92 -6.70
C GLY A 165 3.93 17.44 -8.04
N GLY A 166 2.98 17.58 -8.96
CA GLY A 166 3.24 18.10 -10.30
C GLY A 166 3.37 17.02 -11.38
N PRO A 167 3.54 17.44 -12.64
CA PRO A 167 3.47 16.55 -13.81
C PRO A 167 4.46 15.39 -13.80
N ALA A 168 5.62 15.56 -13.15
CA ALA A 168 6.64 14.51 -13.06
C ALA A 168 6.15 13.24 -12.34
N TYR A 169 5.17 13.37 -11.44
CA TYR A 169 4.57 12.25 -10.72
C TYR A 169 3.32 11.69 -11.39
N PHE A 170 2.81 12.35 -12.44
CA PHE A 170 1.63 11.96 -13.21
C PHE A 170 1.93 12.01 -14.71
N PRO A 171 2.82 11.14 -15.19
CA PRO A 171 3.19 11.10 -16.60
C PRO A 171 2.01 10.70 -17.47
N ASP A 172 2.14 10.91 -18.78
CA ASP A 172 1.20 10.35 -19.74
C ASP A 172 1.29 8.82 -19.71
N LEU A 173 0.13 8.19 -19.73
CA LEU A 173 0.00 6.74 -19.65
C LEU A 173 -0.34 6.15 -21.04
N PRO A 174 0.12 4.94 -21.33
CA PRO A 174 -0.26 4.27 -22.54
C PRO A 174 -1.76 4.01 -22.56
N GLN A 175 -2.38 4.15 -23.74
CA GLN A 175 -3.76 3.73 -23.96
C GLN A 175 -3.79 2.22 -24.18
N PHE A 176 -4.66 1.54 -23.45
CA PHE A 176 -4.87 0.10 -23.62
C PHE A 176 -6.09 -0.13 -24.52
N PRO A 177 -6.04 -1.16 -25.40
CA PRO A 177 -7.23 -1.57 -26.15
C PRO A 177 -8.37 -2.01 -25.24
N ASP A 178 -9.61 -1.68 -25.58
CA ASP A 178 -10.80 -2.06 -24.81
C ASP A 178 -10.91 -3.57 -24.57
N SER A 179 -10.30 -4.39 -25.45
CA SER A 179 -10.29 -5.85 -25.34
C SER A 179 -9.49 -6.40 -24.14
N ILE A 180 -8.62 -5.59 -23.54
CA ILE A 180 -7.81 -5.96 -22.37
C ILE A 180 -8.00 -4.99 -21.21
N ALA A 181 -8.77 -3.92 -21.41
CA ALA A 181 -9.06 -2.94 -20.38
C ALA A 181 -10.10 -3.48 -19.39
N GLU A 182 -9.80 -3.33 -18.11
CA GLU A 182 -10.73 -3.66 -17.02
C GLU A 182 -11.17 -2.37 -16.32
N GLU A 183 -12.45 -2.27 -16.00
CA GLU A 183 -12.96 -1.14 -15.23
C GLU A 183 -12.59 -1.31 -13.75
N ILE A 184 -11.79 -0.38 -13.22
CA ILE A 184 -11.35 -0.38 -11.82
C ILE A 184 -11.81 0.90 -11.15
N SER A 185 -12.56 0.77 -10.06
CA SER A 185 -12.91 1.88 -9.18
C SER A 185 -12.07 1.85 -7.90
N ILE A 186 -11.32 2.91 -7.66
CA ILE A 186 -10.55 3.09 -6.41
C ILE A 186 -11.43 3.84 -5.41
N VAL A 187 -11.72 3.19 -4.29
CA VAL A 187 -12.45 3.80 -3.17
C VAL A 187 -11.52 3.95 -2.00
N ASP A 188 -11.22 5.19 -1.65
CA ASP A 188 -10.40 5.51 -0.49
C ASP A 188 -11.24 5.96 0.72
N ARG A 189 -10.66 5.80 1.90
CA ARG A 189 -11.24 6.25 3.15
C ARG A 189 -10.23 7.00 3.99
N THR A 190 -10.59 8.23 4.36
CA THR A 190 -9.90 8.96 5.42
C THR A 190 -10.81 8.95 6.67
N PRO A 191 -10.29 8.62 7.86
CA PRO A 191 -11.11 8.50 9.08
C PRO A 191 -11.90 9.76 9.44
N ARG A 192 -11.39 10.93 9.08
CA ARG A 192 -12.01 12.22 9.40
C ARG A 192 -12.96 12.71 8.32
N GLU A 193 -12.54 12.66 7.05
CA GLU A 193 -13.25 13.30 5.94
C GLU A 193 -14.26 12.36 5.29
N THR A 194 -13.89 11.09 5.11
CA THR A 194 -14.73 10.11 4.40
C THR A 194 -14.92 8.81 5.18
N PRO A 195 -15.40 8.86 6.43
CA PRO A 195 -15.37 7.67 7.33
C PRO A 195 -16.25 6.51 6.84
N ARG A 196 -17.24 6.76 5.97
CA ARG A 196 -18.20 5.77 5.47
C ARG A 196 -18.03 5.41 3.98
N SER A 197 -17.04 5.96 3.28
CA SER A 197 -16.90 5.77 1.82
C SER A 197 -16.85 4.30 1.41
N ILE A 198 -16.05 3.48 2.07
CA ILE A 198 -15.93 2.04 1.76
C ILE A 198 -17.24 1.29 2.05
N SER A 199 -17.87 1.52 3.21
CA SER A 199 -19.14 0.88 3.56
C SER A 199 -20.24 1.25 2.57
N HIS A 200 -20.28 2.51 2.15
CA HIS A 200 -21.22 2.98 1.14
C HIS A 200 -20.96 2.33 -0.23
N ALA A 201 -19.71 2.27 -0.66
CA ALA A 201 -19.34 1.61 -1.91
C ALA A 201 -19.75 0.12 -1.93
N TYR A 202 -19.55 -0.61 -0.82
CA TYR A 202 -20.03 -1.99 -0.68
C TYR A 202 -21.55 -2.06 -0.81
N ALA A 203 -22.31 -1.22 -0.09
CA ALA A 203 -23.77 -1.22 -0.14
C ALA A 203 -24.27 -0.97 -1.57
N VAL A 204 -23.80 0.08 -2.22
CA VAL A 204 -24.19 0.43 -3.60
C VAL A 204 -23.82 -0.68 -4.59
N SER A 205 -22.63 -1.28 -4.46
CA SER A 205 -22.21 -2.38 -5.35
C SER A 205 -23.07 -3.63 -5.16
N ILE A 206 -23.45 -3.95 -3.93
CA ILE A 206 -24.32 -5.09 -3.64
C ILE A 206 -25.72 -4.86 -4.18
N GLU A 207 -26.30 -3.67 -3.98
CA GLU A 207 -27.62 -3.29 -4.46
C GLU A 207 -27.69 -3.23 -6.00
N ALA A 208 -26.63 -2.79 -6.65
CA ALA A 208 -26.56 -2.65 -8.10
C ALA A 208 -26.29 -3.99 -8.84
N ALA A 209 -25.82 -4.99 -8.15
CA ALA A 209 -25.43 -6.26 -8.77
C ALA A 209 -26.62 -6.98 -9.42
N ARG A 210 -26.41 -7.50 -10.66
CA ARG A 210 -27.44 -8.16 -11.46
C ARG A 210 -27.22 -9.66 -11.63
N LYS A 211 -26.00 -10.16 -11.52
CA LYS A 211 -25.66 -11.55 -11.79
C LYS A 211 -24.96 -12.24 -10.62
N ASN A 212 -23.82 -11.70 -10.20
CA ASN A 212 -23.03 -12.26 -9.10
C ASN A 212 -22.22 -11.17 -8.41
N ILE A 213 -21.78 -11.46 -7.19
CA ILE A 213 -20.85 -10.64 -6.42
C ILE A 213 -19.77 -11.58 -5.89
N GLN A 214 -18.52 -11.21 -6.07
CA GLN A 214 -17.38 -11.91 -5.48
C GLN A 214 -16.64 -10.93 -4.54
N ILE A 215 -16.56 -11.28 -3.26
CA ILE A 215 -15.87 -10.48 -2.25
C ILE A 215 -14.70 -11.29 -1.74
N VAL A 216 -13.49 -10.76 -1.90
CA VAL A 216 -12.27 -11.35 -1.34
C VAL A 216 -11.67 -10.38 -0.35
N ASN A 217 -11.73 -10.76 0.92
CA ASN A 217 -11.22 -9.95 2.02
C ASN A 217 -10.57 -10.87 3.07
N PRO A 218 -9.31 -10.65 3.45
CA PRO A 218 -8.62 -11.48 4.44
C PRO A 218 -9.19 -11.33 5.85
N VAL A 219 -9.89 -10.22 6.13
CA VAL A 219 -10.51 -9.93 7.44
C VAL A 219 -11.98 -9.62 7.22
N SER A 220 -12.85 -10.54 7.60
CA SER A 220 -14.30 -10.34 7.58
C SER A 220 -14.81 -9.99 8.98
N TYR A 221 -15.47 -8.85 9.11
CA TYR A 221 -16.22 -8.52 10.31
C TYR A 221 -17.63 -9.15 10.20
N THR A 222 -17.83 -10.28 10.86
CA THR A 222 -19.05 -11.10 10.78
C THR A 222 -20.30 -10.42 11.36
N HIS A 223 -20.15 -9.25 11.99
CA HIS A 223 -21.26 -8.48 12.58
C HIS A 223 -21.70 -7.26 11.76
N LEU A 224 -21.24 -7.11 10.52
CA LEU A 224 -21.88 -6.23 9.55
C LEU A 224 -23.19 -6.88 9.10
N THR A 225 -24.21 -6.81 9.95
CA THR A 225 -25.58 -7.07 9.51
C THR A 225 -25.96 -5.96 8.54
N LEU A 226 -26.20 -6.32 7.28
CA LEU A 226 -26.92 -5.43 6.37
C LEU A 226 -28.29 -5.13 7.02
N PRO A 227 -28.76 -3.88 7.02
CA PRO A 227 -30.12 -3.61 7.50
C PRO A 227 -31.07 -4.45 6.65
N THR A 228 -31.76 -5.37 7.31
CA THR A 228 -32.90 -6.08 6.71
C THR A 228 -34.02 -5.06 6.59
N THR A 229 -34.32 -4.65 5.37
CA THR A 229 -35.53 -3.89 5.03
C THR A 229 -36.77 -4.77 5.20
#